data_6ccfb2fdf3a69ce1a60e4f45db2d50b1
#
_entry.id   6ccfb2fdf3a69ce1a60e4f45db2d50b1
#
_cell.length_a   1.000
_cell.length_b   1.000
_cell.length_c   1.000
_cell.angle_alpha   90.00
_cell.angle_beta   90.00
_cell.angle_gamma   90.00
#
_symmetry.space_group_name_H-M   'P 1'
#
loop_
_entity.id
_entity.type
_entity.pdbx_description
1 polymer ?
#
loop_
_entity_poly.entity_id
_entity_poly.type
_entity_poly.pdbx_seq_one_letter_code
_entity_poly.pdbx_strand_id
1 'polypeptide(L)'
;MSETTGDRLRTWRAGPRLGVAYYNEYLPDPGRLADDLSLMHDAGITCIRIGESVWSKWEPSDGRFALDWLTPVLDGAAEHGIDVILGTPTYAVPRWLSRKHPELAVIRRDGHAVPWGGRQEVDYTSELFREYAERVWRAD
;
A
#
# COMPACT_ATOMS: atom_id res chain seq x y z
N MET A 1 11.44 20.95 18.80
CA MET A 1 12.70 20.29 18.40
C MET A 1 12.33 19.20 17.42
N SER A 2 12.73 19.31 16.16
CA SER A 2 12.42 18.29 15.15
C SER A 2 13.27 17.04 15.41
N GLU A 3 12.63 15.91 15.65
CA GLU A 3 13.28 14.61 15.79
C GLU A 3 13.95 14.24 14.46
N THR A 4 15.24 13.88 14.49
CA THR A 4 15.96 13.52 13.27
C THR A 4 15.57 12.12 12.80
N THR A 5 15.71 11.84 11.50
CA THR A 5 15.49 10.49 10.94
C THR A 5 16.27 9.40 11.69
N GLY A 6 17.48 9.73 12.17
CA GLY A 6 18.30 8.82 12.96
C GLY A 6 17.73 8.50 14.35
N ASP A 7 17.01 9.43 14.96
CA ASP A 7 16.35 9.23 16.24
C ASP A 7 15.10 8.36 16.08
N ARG A 8 14.34 8.54 15.03
CA ARG A 8 13.19 7.68 14.68
C ARG A 8 13.61 6.23 14.43
N LEU A 9 14.68 5.99 13.67
CA LEU A 9 15.20 4.64 13.45
C LEU A 9 15.71 3.98 14.74
N ARG A 10 16.25 4.73 15.69
CA ARG A 10 16.63 4.20 17.01
C ARG A 10 15.40 3.81 17.84
N THR A 11 14.35 4.62 17.80
CA THR A 11 13.08 4.34 18.48
C THR A 11 12.44 3.07 17.94
N TRP A 12 12.48 2.85 16.62
CA TRP A 12 12.02 1.60 15.98
C TRP A 12 12.73 0.35 16.50
N ARG A 13 13.99 0.48 16.88
CA ARG A 13 14.81 -0.64 17.40
C ARG A 13 14.65 -0.85 18.91
N ALA A 14 13.93 0.01 19.61
CA ALA A 14 13.88 0.02 21.07
C ALA A 14 12.95 -1.02 21.71
N GLY A 15 12.14 -1.79 20.90
CA GLY A 15 11.24 -2.82 21.42
C GLY A 15 10.11 -3.21 20.49
N PRO A 16 9.24 -4.14 20.94
CA PRO A 16 8.09 -4.56 20.17
C PRO A 16 7.09 -3.40 20.00
N ARG A 17 6.48 -3.32 18.81
CA ARG A 17 5.46 -2.35 18.46
C ARG A 17 4.10 -3.02 18.40
N LEU A 18 3.06 -2.34 18.86
CA LEU A 18 1.70 -2.74 18.62
C LEU A 18 1.24 -2.06 17.33
N GLY A 19 0.95 -2.86 16.30
CA GLY A 19 0.55 -2.35 14.99
C GLY A 19 -0.62 -3.08 14.40
N VAL A 20 -1.29 -2.43 13.44
CA VAL A 20 -2.41 -3.00 12.68
C VAL A 20 -2.25 -2.74 11.19
N ALA A 21 -2.85 -3.59 10.36
CA ALA A 21 -3.08 -3.29 8.95
C ALA A 21 -4.32 -2.39 8.87
N TYR A 22 -4.15 -1.21 8.30
CA TYR A 22 -5.22 -0.23 8.16
C TYR A 22 -5.53 -0.01 6.69
N TYR A 23 -6.76 -0.28 6.30
CA TYR A 23 -7.21 -0.23 4.90
C TYR A 23 -8.09 1.00 4.68
N ASN A 24 -7.54 2.18 4.90
CA ASN A 24 -8.26 3.43 4.73
C ASN A 24 -8.78 3.62 3.30
N GLU A 25 -8.12 3.02 2.33
CA GLU A 25 -8.52 3.03 0.93
C GLU A 25 -9.86 2.36 0.63
N TYR A 26 -10.35 1.52 1.54
CA TYR A 26 -11.65 0.85 1.45
C TYR A 26 -12.72 1.47 2.34
N LEU A 27 -12.39 2.56 3.05
CA LEU A 27 -13.36 3.24 3.90
C LEU A 27 -14.45 3.91 3.05
N PRO A 28 -15.72 3.64 3.36
CA PRO A 28 -16.84 4.26 2.64
C PRO A 28 -16.98 5.76 2.95
N ASP A 29 -16.47 6.20 4.09
CA ASP A 29 -16.52 7.58 4.57
C ASP A 29 -15.12 8.09 4.89
N PRO A 30 -14.55 8.99 4.05
CA PRO A 30 -13.26 9.62 4.32
C PRO A 30 -13.22 10.42 5.62
N GLY A 31 -14.36 10.87 6.12
CA GLY A 31 -14.47 11.61 7.40
C GLY A 31 -14.09 10.78 8.62
N ARG A 32 -14.10 9.45 8.51
CA ARG A 32 -13.73 8.55 9.61
C ARG A 32 -12.23 8.52 9.93
N LEU A 33 -11.37 9.00 9.06
CA LEU A 33 -9.92 8.90 9.25
C LEU A 33 -9.47 9.46 10.61
N ALA A 34 -9.95 10.64 10.99
CA ALA A 34 -9.58 11.28 12.25
C ALA A 34 -10.06 10.46 13.47
N ASP A 35 -11.29 9.96 13.42
CA ASP A 35 -11.84 9.13 14.49
C ASP A 35 -11.09 7.80 14.61
N ASP A 36 -10.77 7.15 13.48
CA ASP A 36 -10.05 5.89 13.46
C ASP A 36 -8.62 6.06 14.03
N LEU A 37 -7.92 7.14 13.67
CA LEU A 37 -6.59 7.43 14.21
C LEU A 37 -6.63 7.73 15.71
N SER A 38 -7.63 8.48 16.17
CA SER A 38 -7.84 8.74 17.60
C SER A 38 -8.09 7.43 18.37
N LEU A 39 -8.97 6.57 17.88
CA LEU A 39 -9.26 5.27 18.48
C LEU A 39 -8.02 4.36 18.52
N MET A 40 -7.21 4.36 17.46
CA MET A 40 -5.96 3.61 17.42
C MET A 40 -4.96 4.13 18.44
N HIS A 41 -4.81 5.46 18.55
CA HIS A 41 -3.96 6.10 19.55
C HIS A 41 -4.39 5.69 20.98
N ASP A 42 -5.69 5.81 21.28
CA ASP A 42 -6.25 5.48 22.61
C ASP A 42 -6.10 3.99 22.96
N ALA A 43 -6.11 3.12 21.93
CA ALA A 43 -5.84 1.69 22.08
C ALA A 43 -4.34 1.36 22.23
N GLY A 44 -3.44 2.34 22.19
CA GLY A 44 -2.00 2.15 22.29
C GLY A 44 -1.34 1.63 21.01
N ILE A 45 -1.99 1.75 19.86
CA ILE A 45 -1.41 1.42 18.56
C ILE A 45 -0.37 2.47 18.19
N THR A 46 0.84 2.02 17.91
CA THR A 46 1.99 2.87 17.60
C THR A 46 2.47 2.77 16.16
N CYS A 47 1.87 1.87 15.39
CA CYS A 47 2.25 1.64 14.00
C CYS A 47 1.04 1.18 13.16
N ILE A 48 0.90 1.71 11.96
CA ILE A 48 -0.08 1.21 10.97
C ILE A 48 0.63 0.81 9.69
N ARG A 49 0.14 -0.24 9.04
CA ARG A 49 0.53 -0.61 7.67
C ARG A 49 -0.61 -0.28 6.71
N ILE A 50 -0.31 0.53 5.70
CA ILE A 50 -1.26 0.99 4.68
C ILE A 50 -0.76 0.64 3.28
N GLY A 51 -1.59 0.74 2.27
CA GLY A 51 -1.20 0.70 0.86
C GLY A 51 -1.04 -0.71 0.29
N GLU A 52 -1.55 -1.76 0.93
CA GLU A 52 -1.28 -3.15 0.51
C GLU A 52 -1.89 -3.51 -0.85
N SER A 53 -3.09 -3.11 -1.16
CA SER A 53 -3.82 -3.57 -2.35
C SER A 53 -4.33 -2.41 -3.19
N VAL A 54 -3.51 -1.39 -3.36
CA VAL A 54 -3.95 -0.07 -3.85
C VAL A 54 -3.33 0.36 -5.17
N TRP A 55 -2.71 -0.54 -5.93
CA TRP A 55 -2.12 -0.15 -7.21
C TRP A 55 -3.12 0.56 -8.12
N SER A 56 -4.38 0.08 -8.18
CA SER A 56 -5.42 0.78 -8.95
C SER A 56 -5.74 2.18 -8.44
N LYS A 57 -5.47 2.47 -7.16
CA LYS A 57 -5.66 3.81 -6.57
C LYS A 57 -4.44 4.69 -6.81
N TRP A 58 -3.24 4.11 -6.76
CA TRP A 58 -1.99 4.81 -7.08
C TRP A 58 -1.90 5.18 -8.54
N GLU A 59 -2.26 4.22 -9.41
CA GLU A 59 -2.21 4.34 -10.85
C GLU A 59 -3.56 3.92 -11.46
N PRO A 60 -4.58 4.80 -11.42
CA PRO A 60 -5.92 4.48 -11.92
C PRO A 60 -5.98 4.21 -13.42
N SER A 61 -5.03 4.68 -14.18
CA SER A 61 -4.81 4.34 -15.59
C SER A 61 -3.32 4.38 -15.91
N ASP A 62 -2.92 3.73 -16.97
CA ASP A 62 -1.52 3.58 -17.38
C ASP A 62 -0.76 4.91 -17.41
N GLY A 63 0.28 5.03 -16.57
CA GLY A 63 1.12 6.22 -16.44
C GLY A 63 0.50 7.40 -15.71
N ARG A 64 -0.75 7.30 -15.22
CA ARG A 64 -1.39 8.35 -14.43
C ARG A 64 -1.37 7.99 -12.96
N PHE A 65 -0.53 8.68 -12.20
CA PHE A 65 -0.43 8.50 -10.75
C PHE A 65 -1.36 9.46 -9.99
N ALA A 66 -1.91 9.01 -8.87
CA ALA A 66 -2.82 9.75 -8.00
C ALA A 66 -2.52 9.40 -6.54
N LEU A 67 -1.58 10.12 -5.91
CA LEU A 67 -1.06 9.85 -4.57
C LEU A 67 -1.60 10.81 -3.50
N ASP A 68 -2.39 11.80 -3.89
CA ASP A 68 -2.91 12.84 -2.96
C ASP A 68 -3.66 12.28 -1.76
N TRP A 69 -4.21 11.07 -1.86
CA TRP A 69 -4.90 10.40 -0.77
C TRP A 69 -3.98 9.97 0.38
N LEU A 70 -2.67 9.86 0.14
CA LEU A 70 -1.69 9.49 1.17
C LEU A 70 -1.46 10.61 2.17
N THR A 71 -1.40 11.86 1.71
CA THR A 71 -1.08 13.02 2.54
C THR A 71 -1.92 13.10 3.80
N PRO A 72 -3.27 13.08 3.75
CA PRO A 72 -4.07 13.17 4.97
C PRO A 72 -3.87 11.97 5.92
N VAL A 73 -3.54 10.79 5.40
CA VAL A 73 -3.26 9.61 6.24
C VAL A 73 -1.93 9.75 6.95
N LEU A 74 -0.89 10.21 6.24
CA LEU A 74 0.45 10.39 6.78
C LEU A 74 0.47 11.51 7.82
N ASP A 75 -0.16 12.65 7.51
CA ASP A 75 -0.24 13.79 8.41
C ASP A 75 -1.04 13.43 9.68
N GLY A 76 -2.21 12.83 9.52
CA GLY A 76 -3.03 12.41 10.64
C GLY A 76 -2.34 11.35 11.53
N ALA A 77 -1.64 10.38 10.94
CA ALA A 77 -0.86 9.41 11.71
C ALA A 77 0.26 10.09 12.50
N ALA A 78 0.97 11.05 11.88
CA ALA A 78 2.04 11.82 12.54
C ALA A 78 1.49 12.64 13.72
N GLU A 79 0.34 13.29 13.57
CA GLU A 79 -0.33 14.05 14.63
C GLU A 79 -0.69 13.18 15.85
N HIS A 80 -1.00 11.90 15.63
CA HIS A 80 -1.32 10.94 16.68
C HIS A 80 -0.11 10.13 17.17
N GLY A 81 1.10 10.42 16.69
CA GLY A 81 2.32 9.68 17.08
C GLY A 81 2.35 8.25 16.59
N ILE A 82 1.64 7.95 15.51
CA ILE A 82 1.54 6.62 14.88
C ILE A 82 2.51 6.56 13.70
N ASP A 83 3.45 5.62 13.72
CA ASP A 83 4.34 5.37 12.60
C ASP A 83 3.62 4.67 11.46
N VAL A 84 4.00 4.95 10.22
CA VAL A 84 3.39 4.36 9.03
C VAL A 84 4.38 3.46 8.29
N ILE A 85 3.95 2.23 8.01
CA ILE A 85 4.59 1.34 7.05
C ILE A 85 3.79 1.44 5.76
N LEU A 86 4.37 2.09 4.76
CA LEU A 86 3.76 2.16 3.44
C LEU A 86 4.12 0.90 2.65
N GLY A 87 3.11 0.12 2.29
CA GLY A 87 3.27 -1.05 1.45
C GLY A 87 3.44 -0.68 -0.01
N THR A 88 4.31 -1.40 -0.72
CA THR A 88 4.35 -1.31 -2.18
C THR A 88 3.14 -2.03 -2.76
N PRO A 89 2.33 -1.40 -3.63
CA PRO A 89 1.02 -1.92 -4.02
C PRO A 89 1.07 -3.04 -5.06
N THR A 90 2.25 -3.50 -5.46
CA THR A 90 2.50 -4.37 -6.62
C THR A 90 1.88 -5.76 -6.54
N TYR A 91 1.42 -6.16 -5.35
CA TYR A 91 0.68 -7.39 -5.16
C TYR A 91 -0.69 -7.42 -5.86
N ALA A 92 -1.41 -6.31 -5.89
CA ALA A 92 -2.75 -6.20 -6.46
C ALA A 92 -2.72 -5.47 -7.80
N VAL A 93 -2.49 -6.22 -8.87
CA VAL A 93 -2.36 -5.68 -10.22
C VAL A 93 -3.65 -4.98 -10.65
N PRO A 94 -3.58 -3.75 -11.18
CA PRO A 94 -4.75 -3.04 -11.62
C PRO A 94 -5.39 -3.68 -12.87
N ARG A 95 -6.70 -3.59 -12.95
CA ARG A 95 -7.44 -4.21 -14.06
C ARG A 95 -7.00 -3.73 -15.45
N TRP A 96 -6.60 -2.46 -15.57
CA TRP A 96 -6.11 -1.92 -16.84
C TRP A 96 -4.84 -2.64 -17.29
N LEU A 97 -3.91 -2.97 -16.36
CA LEU A 97 -2.67 -3.69 -16.66
C LEU A 97 -2.95 -5.13 -17.09
N SER A 98 -3.81 -5.84 -16.36
CA SER A 98 -4.23 -7.20 -16.70
C SER A 98 -4.95 -7.27 -18.06
N ARG A 99 -5.69 -6.23 -18.44
CA ARG A 99 -6.33 -6.16 -19.77
C ARG A 99 -5.35 -5.84 -20.88
N LYS A 100 -4.38 -4.97 -20.61
CA LYS A 100 -3.35 -4.57 -21.57
C LYS A 100 -2.36 -5.70 -21.83
N HIS A 101 -2.06 -6.47 -20.80
CA HIS A 101 -1.05 -7.51 -20.77
C HIS A 101 -1.60 -8.82 -20.14
N PRO A 102 -2.50 -9.52 -20.83
CA PRO A 102 -3.06 -10.79 -20.34
C PRO A 102 -1.98 -11.89 -20.18
N GLU A 103 -0.85 -11.77 -20.88
CA GLU A 103 0.31 -12.67 -20.78
C GLU A 103 1.01 -12.62 -19.41
N LEU A 104 0.73 -11.60 -18.60
CA LEU A 104 1.25 -11.52 -17.22
C LEU A 104 0.58 -12.49 -16.27
N ALA A 105 -0.56 -13.07 -16.64
CA ALA A 105 -1.28 -13.98 -15.76
C ALA A 105 -0.50 -15.28 -15.51
N VAL A 106 -0.46 -15.72 -14.26
CA VAL A 106 0.10 -17.03 -13.90
C VAL A 106 -0.68 -18.13 -14.60
N ILE A 107 0.03 -19.04 -15.24
CA ILE A 107 -0.57 -20.25 -15.84
C ILE A 107 -0.54 -21.36 -14.80
N ARG A 108 -1.71 -21.87 -14.46
CA ARG A 108 -1.87 -22.99 -13.53
C ARG A 108 -1.37 -24.29 -14.16
N ARG A 109 -1.22 -25.32 -13.33
CA ARG A 109 -0.79 -26.64 -13.76
C ARG A 109 -1.73 -27.29 -14.78
N ASP A 110 -2.99 -26.93 -14.78
CA ASP A 110 -4.01 -27.38 -15.73
C ASP A 110 -3.98 -26.61 -17.07
N GLY A 111 -3.03 -25.70 -17.25
CA GLY A 111 -2.86 -24.88 -18.45
C GLY A 111 -3.74 -23.63 -18.51
N HIS A 112 -4.56 -23.36 -17.50
CA HIS A 112 -5.42 -22.18 -17.49
C HIS A 112 -4.75 -21.00 -16.81
N ALA A 113 -4.96 -19.81 -17.37
CA ALA A 113 -4.53 -18.56 -16.74
C ALA A 113 -5.36 -18.26 -15.48
N VAL A 114 -4.71 -17.73 -14.45
CA VAL A 114 -5.41 -17.23 -13.26
C VAL A 114 -6.20 -15.98 -13.65
N PRO A 115 -7.52 -15.93 -13.36
CA PRO A 115 -8.32 -14.77 -13.70
C PRO A 115 -7.95 -13.59 -12.81
N TRP A 116 -8.06 -12.37 -13.35
CA TRP A 116 -7.87 -11.15 -12.59
C TRP A 116 -8.85 -11.06 -11.39
N GLY A 117 -8.36 -10.52 -10.26
CA GLY A 117 -9.13 -10.35 -9.02
C GLY A 117 -8.90 -11.48 -8.00
N GLY A 118 -8.07 -12.46 -8.34
CA GLY A 118 -7.55 -13.45 -7.40
C GLY A 118 -6.32 -12.95 -6.64
N ARG A 119 -5.75 -13.82 -5.80
CA ARG A 119 -4.43 -13.61 -5.20
C ARG A 119 -3.37 -14.29 -6.04
N GLN A 120 -2.18 -13.70 -6.16
CA GLN A 120 -1.04 -14.26 -6.90
C GLN A 120 -1.40 -14.57 -8.37
N GLU A 121 -2.03 -13.61 -9.00
CA GLU A 121 -2.53 -13.74 -10.38
C GLU A 121 -1.48 -13.42 -11.44
N VAL A 122 -0.31 -12.91 -11.03
CA VAL A 122 0.73 -12.40 -11.92
C VAL A 122 2.02 -13.19 -11.78
N ASP A 123 2.68 -13.43 -12.89
CA ASP A 123 4.03 -13.98 -12.93
C ASP A 123 5.06 -12.90 -12.54
N TYR A 124 5.54 -12.95 -11.29
CA TYR A 124 6.55 -12.03 -10.76
C TYR A 124 7.93 -12.20 -11.40
N THR A 125 8.15 -13.27 -12.17
CA THR A 125 9.40 -13.49 -12.91
C THR A 125 9.42 -12.75 -14.24
N SER A 126 8.28 -12.29 -14.72
CA SER A 126 8.13 -11.53 -15.96
C SER A 126 8.90 -10.21 -15.90
N GLU A 127 9.72 -9.95 -16.92
CA GLU A 127 10.43 -8.66 -17.06
C GLU A 127 9.44 -7.51 -17.20
N LEU A 128 8.39 -7.72 -18.00
CA LEU A 128 7.33 -6.74 -18.19
C LEU A 128 6.63 -6.38 -16.87
N PHE A 129 6.34 -7.36 -16.01
CA PHE A 129 5.78 -7.08 -14.68
C PHE A 129 6.74 -6.22 -13.85
N ARG A 130 8.04 -6.55 -13.87
CA ARG A 130 9.05 -5.80 -13.10
C ARG A 130 9.18 -4.36 -13.58
N GLU A 131 9.09 -4.10 -14.87
CA GLU A 131 9.09 -2.73 -15.42
C GLU A 131 7.93 -1.90 -14.88
N TYR A 132 6.71 -2.46 -14.88
CA TYR A 132 5.54 -1.79 -14.33
C TYR A 132 5.63 -1.60 -12.81
N ALA A 133 6.09 -2.60 -12.08
CA ALA A 133 6.28 -2.53 -10.63
C ALA A 133 7.33 -1.47 -10.24
N GLU A 134 8.48 -1.44 -10.94
CA GLU A 134 9.53 -0.45 -10.71
C GLU A 134 9.03 0.99 -10.96
N ARG A 135 8.22 1.18 -12.00
CA ARG A 135 7.61 2.47 -12.29
C ARG A 135 6.74 2.97 -11.14
N VAL A 136 5.95 2.07 -10.53
CA VAL A 136 5.11 2.41 -9.37
C VAL A 136 5.95 2.79 -8.15
N TRP A 137 7.05 2.07 -7.91
CA TRP A 137 7.95 2.39 -6.79
C TRP A 137 8.70 3.71 -6.95
N ARG A 138 8.88 4.16 -8.17
CA ARG A 138 9.55 5.44 -8.48
C ARG A 138 8.59 6.62 -8.58
N ALA A 139 7.31 6.39 -8.44
CA ALA A 139 6.29 7.44 -8.50
C ALA A 139 6.10 8.19 -7.17
N ASP A 140 6.82 7.80 -6.12
CA ASP A 140 6.82 8.40 -4.78
C ASP A 140 7.59 9.73 -4.74
#